data_f0b0faba90869623cedd207e5e22e2f0
#
_entry.id   f0b0faba90869623cedd207e5e22e2f0
#
_cell.length_a   1.000
_cell.length_b   1.000
_cell.length_c   1.000
_cell.angle_alpha   90.00
_cell.angle_beta   90.00
_cell.angle_gamma   90.00
#
_symmetry.space_group_name_H-M   'P 1'
#
loop_
_entity.id
_entity.type
_entity.pdbx_description
1 polymer ?
#
loop_
_entity_poly.entity_id
_entity_poly.type
_entity_poly.pdbx_seq_one_letter_code
_entity_poly.pdbx_strand_id
1 'polypeptide(L)'
;MRIFGDALMSRPKPKVLLEITNKKNYKTEQVLEADAIWAVFYKSRPVNLKTTSMIAQQLGPKYKKVSFSNSGHAFNLAEKLNKMFDCTDFSVYKLTTGEEIIQQS
;
A
#
# COMPACT_ATOMS: atom_id res chain seq x y z
N MET A 1 13.49 -25.80 -14.54
CA MET A 1 13.69 -25.25 -14.21
C MET A 1 13.63 -24.75 -14.01
N ARG A 2 13.58 -24.49 -13.88
CA ARG A 2 13.74 -23.81 -13.46
C ARG A 2 13.65 -23.06 -13.32
N ILE A 3 13.56 -23.01 -13.40
CA ILE A 3 13.75 -22.23 -13.12
C ILE A 3 13.49 -21.70 -13.28
N PHE A 4 13.37 -21.46 -13.52
CA PHE A 4 13.35 -20.86 -13.40
C PHE A 4 13.46 -20.19 -13.18
N GLY A 5 13.52 -20.25 -13.18
CA GLY A 5 13.75 -19.72 -12.84
C GLY A 5 13.95 -18.76 -12.57
N ASP A 6 14.70 -18.59 -12.61
CA ASP A 6 14.94 -17.44 -12.34
C ASP A 6 14.44 -16.21 -12.91
N ALA A 7 14.37 -16.02 -14.15
CA ALA A 7 13.70 -14.89 -14.68
C ALA A 7 12.32 -14.74 -14.14
N LEU A 8 11.73 -15.81 -13.82
CA LEU A 8 10.45 -15.80 -13.15
C LEU A 8 10.50 -15.13 -11.80
N MET A 9 11.65 -15.18 -11.19
CA MET A 9 11.80 -14.67 -9.84
C MET A 9 12.12 -13.19 -9.81
N SER A 10 12.61 -12.66 -10.90
CA SER A 10 12.98 -11.26 -10.91
C SER A 10 11.79 -10.43 -11.37
N ARG A 11 11.46 -9.45 -10.58
CA ARG A 11 10.47 -8.47 -10.99
C ARG A 11 11.10 -7.50 -11.97
N PRO A 12 10.35 -7.02 -12.96
CA PRO A 12 10.85 -5.94 -13.80
C PRO A 12 11.19 -4.75 -12.93
N LYS A 13 12.25 -4.06 -13.27
CA LYS A 13 12.59 -2.86 -12.53
C LYS A 13 11.52 -1.81 -12.76
N PRO A 14 11.11 -1.10 -11.71
CA PRO A 14 10.13 -0.04 -11.87
C PRO A 14 10.68 1.05 -12.78
N LYS A 15 9.79 1.62 -13.59
CA LYS A 15 10.16 2.73 -14.43
C LYS A 15 10.29 3.99 -13.59
N VAL A 16 11.42 4.68 -13.73
CA VAL A 16 11.64 5.95 -13.04
C VAL A 16 11.00 7.05 -13.86
N LEU A 17 10.07 7.77 -13.28
CA LEU A 17 9.37 8.86 -13.94
C LEU A 17 10.07 10.20 -13.70
N LEU A 18 10.52 10.42 -12.49
CA LEU A 18 11.23 11.65 -12.11
C LEU A 18 12.33 11.29 -11.13
N GLU A 19 13.40 12.08 -11.17
CA GLU A 19 14.50 11.85 -10.24
C GLU A 19 15.17 13.19 -9.93
N ILE A 20 15.53 13.39 -8.66
CA ILE A 20 16.29 14.54 -8.23
C ILE A 20 17.31 14.11 -7.18
N THR A 21 18.51 14.64 -7.29
CA THR A 21 19.57 14.37 -6.33
C THR A 21 19.95 15.67 -5.62
N ASN A 22 19.92 15.62 -4.29
CA ASN A 22 20.36 16.73 -3.48
C ASN A 22 21.83 16.53 -3.14
N LYS A 23 22.70 17.40 -3.69
CA LYS A 23 24.13 17.25 -3.52
C LYS A 23 24.61 17.60 -2.12
N LYS A 24 23.83 18.34 -1.36
CA LYS A 24 24.24 18.73 0.00
C LYS A 24 24.17 17.56 0.97
N ASN A 25 23.13 16.74 0.88
CA ASN A 25 22.97 15.62 1.78
C ASN A 25 23.08 14.26 1.07
N TYR A 26 23.44 14.28 -0.20
CA TYR A 26 23.65 13.07 -1.01
C TYR A 26 22.43 12.16 -1.06
N LYS A 27 21.24 12.74 -1.01
CA LYS A 27 20.01 11.97 -1.12
C LYS A 27 19.42 12.10 -2.51
N THR A 28 18.95 11.00 -3.03
CA THR A 28 18.24 10.96 -4.31
C THR A 28 16.81 10.56 -4.06
N GLU A 29 15.89 11.30 -4.65
CA GLU A 29 14.49 10.94 -4.63
C GLU A 29 14.04 10.55 -6.02
N GLN A 30 13.31 9.47 -6.11
CA GLN A 30 12.80 8.97 -7.37
C GLN A 30 11.30 8.78 -7.28
N VAL A 31 10.61 9.17 -8.34
CA VAL A 31 9.21 8.86 -8.52
C VAL A 31 9.13 7.69 -9.48
N LEU A 32 8.62 6.58 -9.02
CA LEU A 32 8.55 5.34 -9.77
C LEU A 32 7.13 5.08 -10.20
N GLU A 33 6.99 4.53 -11.40
CA GLU A 33 5.67 4.12 -11.87
C GLU A 33 5.23 2.87 -11.11
N ALA A 34 3.98 2.86 -10.67
CA ALA A 34 3.38 1.69 -10.04
C ALA A 34 2.37 1.07 -10.99
N ASP A 35 2.23 -0.25 -10.94
CA ASP A 35 1.22 -0.93 -11.76
C ASP A 35 -0.20 -0.56 -11.36
N ALA A 36 -0.39 -0.39 -10.07
CA ALA A 36 -1.71 -0.14 -9.51
C ALA A 36 -1.57 0.27 -8.05
N ILE A 37 -2.67 0.71 -7.48
CA ILE A 37 -2.79 0.84 -6.03
C ILE A 37 -3.57 -0.36 -5.54
N TRP A 38 -3.04 -1.04 -4.53
CA TRP A 38 -3.65 -2.22 -3.96
C TRP A 38 -4.21 -1.84 -2.60
N ALA A 39 -5.51 -1.97 -2.44
CA ALA A 39 -6.18 -1.48 -1.24
C ALA A 39 -6.96 -2.60 -0.57
N VAL A 40 -7.05 -2.52 0.75
CA VAL A 40 -7.85 -3.47 1.52
C VAL A 40 -9.26 -2.91 1.64
N PHE A 41 -10.23 -3.75 1.29
CA PHE A 41 -11.66 -3.43 1.35
C PHE A 41 -12.33 -4.39 2.33
N TYR A 42 -13.41 -3.95 2.92
CA TYR A 42 -14.25 -4.79 3.78
C TYR A 42 -15.64 -4.90 3.16
N LYS A 43 -16.03 -6.12 2.81
CA LYS A 43 -17.33 -6.37 2.16
C LYS A 43 -17.55 -5.41 1.00
N SER A 44 -16.56 -5.30 0.14
CA SER A 44 -16.57 -4.48 -1.07
C SER A 44 -16.63 -2.98 -0.80
N ARG A 45 -16.31 -2.55 0.40
CA ARG A 45 -16.30 -1.13 0.77
C ARG A 45 -14.90 -0.68 1.09
N PRO A 46 -14.48 0.50 0.64
CA PRO A 46 -13.22 1.06 1.09
C PRO A 46 -13.28 1.35 2.57
N VAL A 47 -12.16 1.16 3.26
CA VAL A 47 -12.13 1.30 4.71
C VAL A 47 -10.98 2.16 5.17
N ASN A 48 -11.05 2.54 6.42
CA ASN A 48 -9.98 3.19 7.15
C ASN A 48 -9.75 2.39 8.43
N LEU A 49 -8.53 2.37 8.91
CA LEU A 49 -8.20 1.63 10.13
C LEU A 49 -7.83 2.60 11.23
N LYS A 50 -8.53 2.51 12.33
CA LYS A 50 -8.29 3.34 13.50
C LYS A 50 -7.92 2.45 14.67
N THR A 51 -6.84 2.79 15.35
CA THR A 51 -6.41 2.09 16.55
C THR A 51 -6.46 3.07 17.71
N THR A 52 -7.14 2.68 18.78
CA THR A 52 -7.21 3.49 20.00
C THR A 52 -6.68 2.66 21.16
N SER A 53 -5.74 3.23 21.91
CA SER A 53 -5.21 2.56 23.09
C SER A 53 -5.95 3.06 24.33
N MET A 54 -6.49 2.13 25.08
CA MET A 54 -7.17 2.47 26.34
C MET A 54 -6.19 2.86 27.43
N ILE A 55 -4.93 2.47 27.28
CA ILE A 55 -3.90 2.71 28.28
C ILE A 55 -3.17 4.02 28.02
N ALA A 56 -2.85 4.30 26.77
CA ALA A 56 -2.08 5.49 26.40
C ALA A 56 -3.02 6.64 26.09
N GLN A 57 -3.65 7.17 27.11
CA GLN A 57 -4.70 8.17 26.95
C GLN A 57 -4.24 9.45 26.26
N GLN A 58 -2.96 9.75 26.37
CA GLN A 58 -2.41 10.99 25.83
C GLN A 58 -2.11 10.93 24.36
N LEU A 59 -2.08 9.75 23.76
CA LEU A 59 -1.63 9.59 22.39
C LEU A 59 -2.73 9.73 21.36
N GLY A 60 -3.98 9.61 21.77
CA GLY A 60 -5.10 9.70 20.86
C GLY A 60 -5.14 8.54 19.86
N PRO A 61 -6.09 8.56 18.93
CA PRO A 61 -6.22 7.51 17.95
C PRO A 61 -5.15 7.60 16.86
N LYS A 62 -4.78 6.44 16.33
CA LYS A 62 -3.85 6.35 15.21
C LYS A 62 -4.54 5.68 14.04
N TYR A 63 -4.21 6.13 12.85
CA TYR A 63 -4.77 5.57 11.62
C TYR A 63 -3.66 4.84 10.86
N LYS A 64 -3.98 3.68 10.33
CA LYS A 64 -3.03 2.87 9.59
C LYS A 64 -3.33 2.94 8.11
N LYS A 65 -2.28 2.83 7.32
CA LYS A 65 -2.38 2.81 5.88
C LYS A 65 -3.09 1.54 5.41
N VAL A 66 -4.03 1.69 4.48
CA VAL A 66 -4.80 0.57 3.94
C VAL A 66 -4.61 0.42 2.42
N SER A 67 -3.79 1.25 1.80
CA SER A 67 -3.52 1.17 0.37
C SER A 67 -2.02 1.23 0.13
N PHE A 68 -1.59 0.52 -0.91
CA PHE A 68 -0.17 0.30 -1.16
C PHE A 68 0.09 0.22 -2.65
N SER A 69 1.30 0.59 -3.06
CA SER A 69 1.75 0.34 -4.43
C SER A 69 2.30 -1.08 -4.61
N ASN A 70 2.31 -1.88 -3.56
CA ASN A 70 2.79 -3.26 -3.58
C ASN A 70 1.69 -4.19 -3.09
N SER A 71 1.34 -5.16 -3.92
CA SER A 71 0.25 -6.08 -3.60
C SER A 71 0.52 -6.92 -2.35
N GLY A 72 1.80 -7.29 -2.12
CA GLY A 72 2.14 -8.11 -0.97
C GLY A 72 1.76 -7.48 0.35
N HIS A 73 1.99 -6.19 0.49
CA HIS A 73 1.62 -5.48 1.71
C HIS A 73 0.11 -5.49 1.91
N ALA A 74 -0.65 -5.32 0.83
CA ALA A 74 -2.10 -5.32 0.93
C ALA A 74 -2.63 -6.70 1.34
N PHE A 75 -2.10 -7.76 0.73
CA PHE A 75 -2.52 -9.11 1.08
C PHE A 75 -2.17 -9.45 2.53
N ASN A 76 -0.99 -9.06 2.99
CA ASN A 76 -0.59 -9.30 4.38
C ASN A 76 -1.54 -8.59 5.35
N LEU A 77 -1.92 -7.36 5.04
CA LEU A 77 -2.83 -6.63 5.89
C LEU A 77 -4.22 -7.26 5.90
N ALA A 78 -4.73 -7.65 4.73
CA ALA A 78 -6.05 -8.27 4.67
C ALA A 78 -6.08 -9.56 5.48
N GLU A 79 -5.03 -10.38 5.35
CA GLU A 79 -4.94 -11.62 6.11
C GLU A 79 -4.89 -11.36 7.61
N LYS A 80 -4.10 -10.38 8.02
CA LYS A 80 -4.01 -10.02 9.42
C LYS A 80 -5.36 -9.57 9.97
N LEU A 81 -6.09 -8.75 9.22
CA LEU A 81 -7.39 -8.27 9.67
C LEU A 81 -8.42 -9.39 9.72
N ASN A 82 -8.39 -10.31 8.76
CA ASN A 82 -9.30 -11.43 8.79
C ASN A 82 -9.06 -12.30 10.02
N LYS A 83 -7.80 -12.50 10.39
CA LYS A 83 -7.50 -13.24 11.61
C LYS A 83 -7.90 -12.48 12.86
N MET A 84 -7.62 -11.18 12.88
CA MET A 84 -7.90 -10.36 14.04
C MET A 84 -9.40 -10.28 14.34
N PHE A 85 -10.22 -10.15 13.31
CA PHE A 85 -11.66 -10.03 13.46
C PHE A 85 -12.40 -11.34 13.26
N ASP A 86 -11.65 -12.44 13.09
CA ASP A 86 -12.21 -13.79 12.94
C ASP A 86 -13.26 -13.83 11.83
N CYS A 87 -12.86 -13.40 10.64
CA CYS A 87 -13.76 -13.33 9.49
C CYS A 87 -12.98 -13.56 8.20
N THR A 88 -13.67 -13.52 7.07
CA THR A 88 -13.10 -13.65 5.74
C THR A 88 -13.53 -12.50 4.83
N ASP A 89 -13.92 -11.40 5.43
CA ASP A 89 -14.57 -10.31 4.70
C ASP A 89 -13.61 -9.23 4.18
N PHE A 90 -12.35 -9.27 4.61
CA PHE A 90 -11.35 -8.34 4.12
C PHE A 90 -10.70 -8.92 2.87
N SER A 91 -10.63 -8.12 1.83
CA SER A 91 -10.05 -8.54 0.55
C SER A 91 -9.23 -7.41 -0.05
N VAL A 92 -8.44 -7.76 -1.06
CA VAL A 92 -7.58 -6.79 -1.72
C VAL A 92 -8.17 -6.44 -3.08
N TYR A 93 -8.27 -5.15 -3.34
CA TYR A 93 -8.74 -4.65 -4.63
C TYR A 93 -7.56 -4.01 -5.35
N LYS A 94 -7.45 -4.31 -6.63
CA LYS A 94 -6.46 -3.68 -7.51
C LYS A 94 -7.11 -2.50 -8.20
N LEU A 95 -6.58 -1.31 -7.94
CA LEU A 95 -7.14 -0.07 -8.48
C LEU A 95 -6.18 0.46 -9.53
N THR A 96 -6.58 0.39 -10.80
CA THR A 96 -5.75 0.82 -11.91
C THR A 96 -6.17 2.14 -12.51
N THR A 97 -7.37 2.58 -12.22
CA THR A 97 -7.89 3.84 -12.72
C THR A 97 -8.50 4.62 -11.57
N GLY A 98 -8.68 5.89 -11.79
CA GLY A 98 -9.26 6.73 -10.77
C GLY A 98 -9.82 7.98 -11.39
N GLU A 99 -10.47 8.77 -10.56
CA GLU A 99 -11.02 10.05 -10.92
C GLU A 99 -10.11 11.12 -10.36
N GLU A 100 -9.65 12.00 -11.25
CA GLU A 100 -8.84 13.12 -10.77
C GLU A 100 -9.76 14.15 -10.12
N ILE A 101 -9.42 14.48 -8.87
CA ILE A 101 -10.18 15.49 -8.13
C ILE A 101 -9.38 16.78 -8.17
N ILE A 102 -9.99 17.82 -8.67
CA ILE A 102 -9.33 19.11 -8.73
C ILE A 102 -9.71 19.87 -7.46
N GLN A 103 -8.67 20.12 -6.66
CA GLN A 103 -8.89 20.82 -5.40
C GLN A 103 -9.03 22.30 -5.67
N GLN A 104 -10.12 22.87 -5.17
CA GLN A 104 -10.34 24.32 -5.26
C GLN A 104 -9.80 24.97 -4.00
N SER A 105 -9.07 26.05 -4.20
CA SER A 105 -8.49 26.79 -3.09
C SER A 105 -9.37 27.95 -2.69
#